data_4bb9712d3aeaf8e9a44b8ef675f251cc
#
_entry.id   4bb9712d3aeaf8e9a44b8ef675f251cc
#
_cell.length_a   1.000
_cell.length_b   1.000
_cell.length_c   1.000
_cell.angle_alpha   90.00
_cell.angle_beta   90.00
_cell.angle_gamma   90.00
#
_symmetry.space_group_name_H-M   'P 1'
#
loop_
_entity.id
_entity.type
_entity.pdbx_description
1 polymer ?
#
loop_
_entity_poly.entity_id
_entity_poly.type
_entity_poly.pdbx_seq_one_letter_code
_entity_poly.pdbx_strand_id
1 'polypeptide(L)'
;MRRLGFRRFLGLILLVIGIVIMINQAWPVVQVYLNQQDVAVANYTAEELQENASDQSNGQFDFNEVRNVSATEVNQVRTDIESGEADLDILGAVAIPDANLNTAVIKGMSDVAMVSGAGTMFPDQVMGQGNYTLASHHIGYGTDILLNNISDSVTVGDKIYLTDLTNVYVYETFFVEAVNPDQVQYISQEVTGNPIITLMTCTADLTQRWIVQGNLTETVAFGEAPADVQTLFQ
;
A
#
# COMPACT_ATOMS: atom_id res chain seq x y z
N MET A 1 55.84 3.61 12.92
CA MET A 1 54.65 3.25 13.70
C MET A 1 53.44 4.22 13.58
N ARG A 2 53.64 5.53 13.35
CA ARG A 2 52.53 6.52 13.25
C ARG A 2 51.57 6.34 12.08
N ARG A 3 52.02 5.78 10.93
CA ARG A 3 51.18 5.63 9.71
C ARG A 3 50.12 4.51 9.80
N LEU A 4 50.33 3.49 10.63
CA LEU A 4 49.37 2.40 10.83
C LEU A 4 48.18 2.86 11.66
N GLY A 5 48.39 3.73 12.64
CA GLY A 5 47.32 4.33 13.47
C GLY A 5 46.41 5.25 12.66
N PHE A 6 46.96 6.09 11.79
CA PHE A 6 46.20 7.00 10.95
C PHE A 6 45.32 6.24 9.93
N ARG A 7 45.83 5.19 9.29
CA ARG A 7 45.04 4.35 8.37
C ARG A 7 43.85 3.62 9.07
N ARG A 8 44.08 3.13 10.29
CA ARG A 8 43.02 2.51 11.09
C ARG A 8 41.97 3.54 11.52
N PHE A 9 42.38 4.71 11.91
CA PHE A 9 41.52 5.85 12.29
C PHE A 9 40.66 6.30 11.08
N LEU A 10 41.30 6.48 9.91
CA LEU A 10 40.57 6.82 8.67
C LEU A 10 39.57 5.74 8.27
N GLY A 11 39.96 4.45 8.38
CA GLY A 11 39.06 3.31 8.13
C GLY A 11 37.86 3.29 9.06
N LEU A 12 38.04 3.62 10.34
CA LEU A 12 36.94 3.72 11.30
C LEU A 12 35.98 4.86 10.94
N ILE A 13 36.51 6.03 10.56
CA ILE A 13 35.67 7.17 10.12
C ILE A 13 34.84 6.78 8.89
N LEU A 14 35.45 6.17 7.87
CA LEU A 14 34.74 5.74 6.67
C LEU A 14 33.65 4.70 6.97
N LEU A 15 33.92 3.77 7.89
CA LEU A 15 32.94 2.80 8.35
C LEU A 15 31.75 3.47 9.05
N VAL A 16 32.02 4.42 9.96
CA VAL A 16 30.95 5.18 10.63
C VAL A 16 30.12 5.97 9.63
N ILE A 17 30.78 6.66 8.69
CA ILE A 17 30.08 7.39 7.61
C ILE A 17 29.20 6.44 6.78
N GLY A 18 29.71 5.28 6.40
CA GLY A 18 28.97 4.27 5.66
C GLY A 18 27.75 3.77 6.42
N ILE A 19 27.88 3.50 7.72
CA ILE A 19 26.76 3.11 8.60
C ILE A 19 25.72 4.23 8.68
N VAL A 20 26.14 5.48 8.88
CA VAL A 20 25.20 6.62 8.94
C VAL A 20 24.43 6.78 7.64
N ILE A 21 25.10 6.64 6.50
CA ILE A 21 24.43 6.69 5.17
C ILE A 21 23.42 5.56 5.04
N MET A 22 23.77 4.32 5.39
CA MET A 22 22.87 3.17 5.33
C MET A 22 21.64 3.37 6.23
N ILE A 23 21.84 3.82 7.46
CA ILE A 23 20.73 4.10 8.39
C ILE A 23 19.81 5.17 7.78
N ASN A 24 20.37 6.27 7.28
CA ASN A 24 19.59 7.36 6.72
C ASN A 24 18.77 6.95 5.47
N GLN A 25 19.27 6.02 4.67
CA GLN A 25 18.54 5.48 3.51
C GLN A 25 17.47 4.46 3.90
N ALA A 26 17.73 3.65 4.93
CA ALA A 26 16.77 2.64 5.40
C ALA A 26 15.63 3.24 6.26
N TRP A 27 15.86 4.41 6.85
CA TRP A 27 14.95 5.00 7.82
C TRP A 27 13.53 5.24 7.29
N PRO A 28 13.31 5.82 6.10
CA PRO A 28 11.96 5.99 5.54
C PRO A 28 11.20 4.66 5.39
N VAL A 29 11.89 3.59 4.98
CA VAL A 29 11.30 2.25 4.86
C VAL A 29 10.83 1.72 6.22
N VAL A 30 11.65 1.90 7.26
CA VAL A 30 11.28 1.53 8.63
C VAL A 30 10.06 2.31 9.10
N GLN A 31 9.99 3.59 8.81
CA GLN A 31 8.84 4.43 9.18
C GLN A 31 7.55 3.95 8.49
N VAL A 32 7.60 3.67 7.19
CA VAL A 32 6.45 3.14 6.45
C VAL A 32 6.02 1.78 7.01
N TYR A 33 6.97 0.90 7.31
CA TYR A 33 6.66 -0.39 7.94
C TYR A 33 5.93 -0.21 9.29
N LEU A 34 6.38 0.71 10.13
CA LEU A 34 5.72 1.02 11.40
C LEU A 34 4.33 1.62 11.17
N ASN A 35 4.16 2.53 10.20
CA ASN A 35 2.85 3.07 9.84
C ASN A 35 1.88 1.94 9.45
N GLN A 36 2.32 0.99 8.62
CA GLN A 36 1.48 -0.15 8.23
C GLN A 36 1.06 -1.02 9.42
N GLN A 37 1.92 -1.17 10.45
CA GLN A 37 1.55 -1.90 11.67
C GLN A 37 0.48 -1.15 12.47
N ASP A 38 0.56 0.16 12.57
CA ASP A 38 -0.41 0.97 13.33
C ASP A 38 -1.79 0.99 12.67
N VAL A 39 -1.85 0.97 11.33
CA VAL A 39 -3.12 0.96 10.57
C VAL A 39 -3.55 -0.46 10.14
N ALA A 40 -2.88 -1.51 10.61
CA ALA A 40 -3.21 -2.88 10.25
C ALA A 40 -4.67 -3.20 10.57
N VAL A 41 -5.36 -3.86 9.64
CA VAL A 41 -6.79 -4.19 9.77
C VAL A 41 -7.12 -5.02 11.01
N ALA A 42 -6.15 -5.79 11.51
CA ALA A 42 -6.26 -6.54 12.75
C ALA A 42 -6.50 -5.68 14.01
N ASN A 43 -6.25 -4.38 13.92
CA ASN A 43 -6.49 -3.42 15.02
C ASN A 43 -7.94 -2.90 15.03
N TYR A 44 -8.79 -3.32 14.08
CA TYR A 44 -10.15 -2.79 13.88
C TYR A 44 -11.20 -3.90 13.94
N THR A 45 -12.42 -3.51 14.23
CA THR A 45 -13.62 -4.37 14.11
C THR A 45 -14.34 -4.10 12.79
N ALA A 46 -15.18 -5.05 12.35
CA ALA A 46 -16.00 -4.86 11.15
C ALA A 46 -16.95 -3.66 11.27
N GLU A 47 -17.47 -3.38 12.50
CA GLU A 47 -18.32 -2.22 12.75
C GLU A 47 -17.57 -0.90 12.55
N GLU A 48 -16.34 -0.77 13.06
CA GLU A 48 -15.51 0.42 12.87
C GLU A 48 -15.17 0.65 11.39
N LEU A 49 -14.84 -0.41 10.65
CA LEU A 49 -14.58 -0.30 9.19
C LEU A 49 -15.84 0.16 8.45
N GLN A 50 -17.01 -0.32 8.84
CA GLN A 50 -18.29 0.08 8.24
C GLN A 50 -18.65 1.53 8.59
N GLU A 51 -18.38 1.99 9.80
CA GLU A 51 -18.54 3.38 10.21
C GLU A 51 -17.64 4.29 9.37
N ASN A 52 -16.36 3.98 9.26
CA ASN A 52 -15.40 4.69 8.40
C ASN A 52 -15.84 4.72 6.94
N ALA A 53 -16.37 3.61 6.41
CA ALA A 53 -16.86 3.56 5.04
C ALA A 53 -18.08 4.47 4.81
N SER A 54 -18.93 4.66 5.83
CA SER A 54 -20.13 5.51 5.77
C SER A 54 -19.85 7.00 5.96
N ASP A 55 -18.74 7.38 6.55
CA ASP A 55 -18.32 8.77 6.70
C ASP A 55 -17.99 9.37 5.34
N GLN A 56 -18.69 10.43 4.93
CA GLN A 56 -18.47 11.14 3.66
C GLN A 56 -17.59 12.39 3.84
N SER A 57 -17.21 12.73 5.07
CA SER A 57 -16.45 13.96 5.34
C SER A 57 -14.95 13.80 5.08
N ASN A 58 -14.41 12.58 5.14
CA ASN A 58 -13.00 12.28 5.03
C ASN A 58 -12.62 11.73 3.64
N GLY A 59 -11.34 11.87 3.31
CA GLY A 59 -10.73 11.40 2.07
C GLY A 59 -10.44 12.53 1.07
N GLN A 60 -9.21 12.56 0.60
CA GLN A 60 -8.76 13.43 -0.49
C GLN A 60 -8.77 12.62 -1.78
N PHE A 61 -9.44 13.12 -2.83
CA PHE A 61 -9.61 12.43 -4.11
C PHE A 61 -9.17 13.29 -5.33
N ASP A 62 -8.47 14.40 -5.11
CA ASP A 62 -7.93 15.21 -6.20
C ASP A 62 -6.58 14.63 -6.66
N PHE A 63 -6.57 14.04 -7.86
CA PHE A 63 -5.36 13.49 -8.49
C PHE A 63 -4.25 14.54 -8.70
N ASN A 64 -4.58 15.83 -8.78
CA ASN A 64 -3.60 16.89 -8.95
C ASN A 64 -2.80 17.19 -7.68
N GLU A 65 -3.29 16.78 -6.53
CA GLU A 65 -2.60 16.92 -5.24
C GLU A 65 -1.62 15.77 -4.98
N VAL A 66 -1.74 14.66 -5.71
CA VAL A 66 -0.85 13.50 -5.57
C VAL A 66 0.53 13.84 -6.13
N ARG A 67 1.54 13.78 -5.29
CA ARG A 67 2.95 14.09 -5.62
C ARG A 67 3.89 13.07 -5.02
N ASN A 68 5.13 13.06 -5.48
CA ASN A 68 6.15 12.21 -4.86
C ASN A 68 6.47 12.70 -3.45
N VAL A 69 6.50 11.79 -2.48
CA VAL A 69 6.84 12.09 -1.10
C VAL A 69 8.35 11.97 -0.86
N SER A 70 8.88 12.90 -0.09
CA SER A 70 10.26 12.88 0.39
C SER A 70 10.39 12.09 1.69
N ALA A 71 11.62 11.71 2.06
CA ALA A 71 11.89 11.07 3.34
C ALA A 71 11.45 11.93 4.55
N THR A 72 11.51 13.27 4.42
CA THR A 72 11.04 14.19 5.48
C THR A 72 9.52 14.11 5.63
N GLU A 73 8.77 14.02 4.54
CA GLU A 73 7.32 13.90 4.55
C GLU A 73 6.89 12.56 5.11
N VAL A 74 7.58 11.46 4.78
CA VAL A 74 7.34 10.15 5.41
C VAL A 74 7.53 10.21 6.93
N ASN A 75 8.58 10.90 7.41
CA ASN A 75 8.79 11.10 8.85
C ASN A 75 7.69 11.97 9.48
N GLN A 76 7.17 12.98 8.76
CA GLN A 76 6.07 13.81 9.26
C GLN A 76 4.80 12.97 9.40
N VAL A 77 4.45 12.16 8.38
CA VAL A 77 3.32 11.23 8.44
C VAL A 77 3.41 10.31 9.66
N ARG A 78 4.60 9.78 9.96
CA ARG A 78 4.80 8.98 11.18
C ARG A 78 4.46 9.76 12.45
N THR A 79 4.92 11.01 12.53
CA THR A 79 4.65 11.89 13.68
C THR A 79 3.16 12.17 13.82
N ASP A 80 2.47 12.42 12.71
CA ASP A 80 1.03 12.72 12.68
C ASP A 80 0.20 11.50 13.13
N ILE A 81 0.61 10.28 12.74
CA ILE A 81 -0.02 9.04 13.22
C ILE A 81 0.22 8.86 14.72
N GLU A 82 1.46 8.99 15.20
CA GLU A 82 1.81 8.82 16.62
C GLU A 82 1.14 9.85 17.54
N SER A 83 0.93 11.07 17.04
CA SER A 83 0.25 12.14 17.80
C SER A 83 -1.28 12.05 17.73
N GLY A 84 -1.82 11.21 16.85
CA GLY A 84 -3.26 11.13 16.58
C GLY A 84 -3.79 12.32 15.76
N GLU A 85 -2.91 13.08 15.10
CA GLU A 85 -3.27 14.17 14.20
C GLU A 85 -3.63 13.66 12.78
N ALA A 86 -3.18 12.45 12.43
CA ALA A 86 -3.56 11.81 11.18
C ALA A 86 -4.99 11.28 11.27
N ASP A 87 -5.87 11.83 10.45
CA ASP A 87 -7.25 11.35 10.31
C ASP A 87 -7.27 10.32 9.15
N LEU A 88 -7.34 9.04 9.52
CA LEU A 88 -7.29 7.90 8.60
C LEU A 88 -8.50 7.00 8.77
N ASP A 89 -9.38 6.99 7.79
CA ASP A 89 -10.48 6.03 7.69
C ASP A 89 -9.98 4.72 7.08
N ILE A 90 -9.74 3.73 7.94
CA ILE A 90 -9.41 2.38 7.49
C ILE A 90 -10.71 1.71 7.02
N LEU A 91 -10.69 1.17 5.80
CA LEU A 91 -11.86 0.52 5.17
C LEU A 91 -11.75 -1.00 5.15
N GLY A 92 -10.56 -1.54 5.35
CA GLY A 92 -10.27 -2.95 5.26
C GLY A 92 -8.81 -3.25 4.96
N ALA A 93 -8.55 -4.36 4.28
CA ALA A 93 -7.21 -4.72 3.83
C ALA A 93 -7.21 -5.46 2.50
N VAL A 94 -6.09 -5.39 1.79
CA VAL A 94 -5.80 -6.14 0.58
C VAL A 94 -4.55 -6.99 0.77
N ALA A 95 -4.62 -8.27 0.38
CA ALA A 95 -3.49 -9.20 0.46
C ALA A 95 -3.31 -9.99 -0.84
N ILE A 96 -2.05 -10.25 -1.20
CA ILE A 96 -1.63 -11.16 -2.28
C ILE A 96 -0.55 -12.07 -1.68
N PRO A 97 -0.90 -13.28 -1.21
CA PRO A 97 0.05 -14.15 -0.52
C PRO A 97 1.28 -14.51 -1.35
N ASP A 98 1.08 -14.76 -2.66
CA ASP A 98 2.17 -15.13 -3.59
C ASP A 98 3.19 -13.98 -3.75
N ALA A 99 2.79 -12.73 -3.48
CA ALA A 99 3.65 -11.56 -3.49
C ALA A 99 4.10 -11.12 -2.08
N ASN A 100 3.78 -11.88 -1.02
CA ASN A 100 4.01 -11.47 0.37
C ASN A 100 3.46 -10.05 0.67
N LEU A 101 2.32 -9.70 0.06
CA LEU A 101 1.69 -8.39 0.18
C LEU A 101 0.50 -8.49 1.12
N ASN A 102 0.47 -7.63 2.12
CA ASN A 102 -0.68 -7.39 2.99
C ASN A 102 -0.62 -5.93 3.49
N THR A 103 -1.64 -5.14 3.16
CA THR A 103 -1.68 -3.73 3.55
C THR A 103 -3.10 -3.27 3.79
N ALA A 104 -3.26 -2.29 4.68
CA ALA A 104 -4.56 -1.67 4.94
C ALA A 104 -5.09 -0.95 3.70
N VAL A 105 -6.40 -0.97 3.53
CA VAL A 105 -7.14 -0.13 2.58
C VAL A 105 -7.62 1.11 3.32
N ILE A 106 -7.24 2.28 2.84
CA ILE A 106 -7.49 3.58 3.49
C ILE A 106 -8.31 4.46 2.56
N LYS A 107 -9.21 5.25 3.09
CA LYS A 107 -10.03 6.16 2.30
C LYS A 107 -9.20 7.32 1.73
N GLY A 108 -9.29 7.52 0.40
CA GLY A 108 -8.66 8.64 -0.30
C GLY A 108 -7.19 8.41 -0.65
N MET A 109 -6.61 9.43 -1.31
CA MET A 109 -5.25 9.43 -1.85
C MET A 109 -4.37 10.49 -1.21
N SER A 110 -4.62 10.87 0.05
CA SER A 110 -3.69 11.76 0.76
C SER A 110 -2.31 11.11 0.89
N ASP A 111 -1.26 11.91 1.00
CA ASP A 111 0.10 11.40 1.23
C ASP A 111 0.13 10.49 2.47
N VAL A 112 -0.63 10.84 3.52
CA VAL A 112 -0.74 10.02 4.75
C VAL A 112 -1.33 8.65 4.45
N ALA A 113 -2.43 8.58 3.68
CA ALA A 113 -3.06 7.31 3.30
C ALA A 113 -2.11 6.45 2.45
N MET A 114 -1.47 7.05 1.44
CA MET A 114 -0.63 6.33 0.47
C MET A 114 0.77 5.93 0.99
N VAL A 115 1.24 6.49 2.11
CA VAL A 115 2.48 6.01 2.78
C VAL A 115 2.19 5.10 3.97
N SER A 116 0.92 4.91 4.32
CA SER A 116 0.50 4.03 5.42
C SER A 116 -0.17 2.75 4.93
N GLY A 117 -0.78 2.80 3.73
CA GLY A 117 -1.50 1.69 3.13
C GLY A 117 -1.77 1.89 1.64
N ALA A 118 -2.85 1.29 1.16
CA ALA A 118 -3.38 1.46 -0.18
C ALA A 118 -4.60 2.37 -0.13
N GLY A 119 -4.48 3.58 -0.68
CA GLY A 119 -5.55 4.58 -0.72
C GLY A 119 -6.59 4.28 -1.79
N THR A 120 -7.88 4.51 -1.49
CA THR A 120 -8.96 4.43 -2.48
C THR A 120 -8.90 5.63 -3.42
N MET A 121 -9.08 5.39 -4.73
CA MET A 121 -8.90 6.43 -5.74
C MET A 121 -10.17 7.25 -6.02
N PHE A 122 -11.35 6.74 -5.65
CA PHE A 122 -12.63 7.41 -5.88
C PHE A 122 -13.53 7.32 -4.64
N PRO A 123 -14.36 8.36 -4.38
CA PRO A 123 -15.14 8.44 -3.15
C PRO A 123 -16.27 7.39 -3.09
N ASP A 124 -16.84 7.01 -4.24
CA ASP A 124 -18.05 6.19 -4.31
C ASP A 124 -17.77 4.72 -4.64
N GLN A 125 -16.51 4.28 -4.60
CA GLN A 125 -16.18 2.89 -4.90
C GLN A 125 -16.57 1.96 -3.73
N VAL A 126 -17.12 0.80 -4.09
CA VAL A 126 -17.60 -0.22 -3.14
C VAL A 126 -16.87 -1.54 -3.39
N MET A 127 -16.37 -2.18 -2.34
CA MET A 127 -15.71 -3.48 -2.44
C MET A 127 -16.61 -4.51 -3.14
N GLY A 128 -16.06 -5.24 -4.09
CA GLY A 128 -16.80 -6.23 -4.87
C GLY A 128 -17.69 -5.65 -5.97
N GLN A 129 -17.63 -4.35 -6.26
CA GLN A 129 -18.42 -3.70 -7.30
C GLN A 129 -17.55 -2.86 -8.23
N GLY A 130 -17.96 -2.73 -9.51
CA GLY A 130 -17.28 -1.89 -10.49
C GLY A 130 -15.80 -2.21 -10.62
N ASN A 131 -14.97 -1.18 -10.67
CA ASN A 131 -13.52 -1.26 -10.56
C ASN A 131 -13.10 -0.68 -9.20
N TYR A 132 -12.76 -1.54 -8.26
CA TYR A 132 -12.25 -1.11 -6.96
C TYR A 132 -10.76 -0.76 -7.08
N THR A 133 -10.45 0.53 -7.09
CA THR A 133 -9.11 1.03 -7.42
C THR A 133 -8.37 1.48 -6.19
N LEU A 134 -7.14 0.98 -6.03
CA LEU A 134 -6.25 1.26 -4.90
C LEU A 134 -4.90 1.74 -5.41
N ALA A 135 -4.36 2.75 -4.76
CA ALA A 135 -3.03 3.29 -5.05
C ALA A 135 -2.17 3.42 -3.79
N SER A 136 -0.86 3.26 -3.93
CA SER A 136 0.10 3.62 -2.90
C SER A 136 1.33 4.31 -3.47
N HIS A 137 2.06 5.03 -2.62
CA HIS A 137 3.40 5.50 -2.99
C HIS A 137 4.38 4.34 -3.13
N HIS A 138 5.33 4.47 -4.05
CA HIS A 138 6.49 3.58 -4.14
C HIS A 138 7.61 4.10 -3.24
N ILE A 139 7.91 3.40 -2.14
CA ILE A 139 8.89 3.83 -1.14
C ILE A 139 9.92 2.73 -0.89
N GLY A 140 11.19 3.07 -1.09
CA GLY A 140 12.28 2.11 -0.94
C GLY A 140 12.42 1.14 -2.10
N TYR A 141 13.64 0.76 -2.40
CA TYR A 141 13.97 -0.17 -3.48
C TYR A 141 13.90 -1.62 -2.96
N GLY A 142 13.19 -2.49 -3.68
CA GLY A 142 13.15 -3.93 -3.39
C GLY A 142 12.59 -4.26 -2.01
N THR A 143 11.58 -3.51 -1.56
CA THR A 143 10.93 -3.71 -0.27
C THR A 143 9.51 -4.25 -0.43
N ASP A 144 9.09 -5.06 0.54
CA ASP A 144 7.76 -5.70 0.57
C ASP A 144 6.72 -4.83 1.29
N ILE A 145 6.88 -3.49 1.24
CA ILE A 145 5.97 -2.55 1.88
C ILE A 145 4.97 -1.97 0.87
N LEU A 146 3.79 -1.61 1.36
CA LEU A 146 2.71 -1.04 0.54
C LEU A 146 2.38 -1.93 -0.67
N LEU A 147 2.30 -1.35 -1.86
CA LEU A 147 2.11 -2.07 -3.13
C LEU A 147 3.43 -2.24 -3.93
N ASN A 148 4.60 -2.09 -3.31
CA ASN A 148 5.88 -2.16 -4.03
C ASN A 148 6.08 -3.49 -4.77
N ASN A 149 5.65 -4.60 -4.16
CA ASN A 149 5.85 -5.95 -4.70
C ASN A 149 4.97 -6.32 -5.89
N ILE A 150 3.99 -5.50 -6.25
CA ILE A 150 3.13 -5.85 -7.39
C ILE A 150 3.90 -5.94 -8.71
N SER A 151 5.07 -5.28 -8.79
CA SER A 151 5.91 -5.27 -9.99
C SER A 151 6.66 -6.58 -10.25
N ASP A 152 7.19 -7.17 -9.19
CA ASP A 152 8.21 -8.22 -9.30
C ASP A 152 7.68 -9.59 -8.86
N SER A 153 6.59 -9.61 -8.11
CA SER A 153 6.10 -10.82 -7.45
C SER A 153 4.70 -11.26 -7.88
N VAL A 154 3.88 -10.35 -8.46
CA VAL A 154 2.52 -10.70 -8.90
C VAL A 154 2.55 -11.19 -10.35
N THR A 155 1.83 -12.29 -10.60
CA THR A 155 1.65 -12.87 -11.93
C THR A 155 0.17 -13.12 -12.25
N VAL A 156 -0.15 -13.27 -13.54
CA VAL A 156 -1.50 -13.65 -13.97
C VAL A 156 -1.88 -15.00 -13.38
N GLY A 157 -3.05 -15.08 -12.74
CA GLY A 157 -3.56 -16.24 -12.02
C GLY A 157 -3.44 -16.16 -10.50
N ASP A 158 -2.59 -15.27 -9.97
CA ASP A 158 -2.46 -15.07 -8.52
C ASP A 158 -3.77 -14.55 -7.92
N LYS A 159 -4.02 -14.91 -6.66
CA LYS A 159 -5.22 -14.47 -5.95
C LYS A 159 -4.96 -13.18 -5.19
N ILE A 160 -5.90 -12.25 -5.35
CA ILE A 160 -5.96 -11.01 -4.57
C ILE A 160 -7.16 -11.14 -3.63
N TYR A 161 -6.91 -11.01 -2.34
CA TYR A 161 -7.94 -11.02 -1.30
C TYR A 161 -8.16 -9.61 -0.80
N LEU A 162 -9.40 -9.13 -0.86
CA LEU A 162 -9.83 -7.85 -0.31
C LEU A 162 -10.85 -8.12 0.79
N THR A 163 -10.79 -7.42 1.93
CA THR A 163 -11.74 -7.64 3.02
C THR A 163 -12.11 -6.34 3.72
N ASP A 164 -13.36 -6.27 4.18
CA ASP A 164 -13.92 -5.32 5.13
C ASP A 164 -14.19 -5.97 6.51
N LEU A 165 -13.59 -7.15 6.78
CA LEU A 165 -13.85 -8.04 7.93
C LEU A 165 -15.30 -8.58 8.03
N THR A 166 -16.22 -8.15 7.16
CA THR A 166 -17.55 -8.73 7.00
C THR A 166 -17.53 -9.77 5.90
N ASN A 167 -16.90 -9.43 4.79
CA ASN A 167 -16.72 -10.31 3.63
C ASN A 167 -15.26 -10.40 3.21
N VAL A 168 -14.94 -11.47 2.49
CA VAL A 168 -13.72 -11.60 1.69
C VAL A 168 -14.13 -11.64 0.23
N TYR A 169 -13.56 -10.73 -0.55
CA TYR A 169 -13.71 -10.63 -1.99
C TYR A 169 -12.45 -11.21 -2.63
N VAL A 170 -12.63 -12.32 -3.38
CA VAL A 170 -11.52 -13.04 -4.02
C VAL A 170 -11.45 -12.65 -5.49
N TYR A 171 -10.33 -12.11 -5.90
CA TYR A 171 -10.06 -11.77 -7.29
C TYR A 171 -8.96 -12.66 -7.86
N GLU A 172 -9.02 -12.94 -9.15
CA GLU A 172 -7.97 -13.63 -9.88
C GLU A 172 -7.30 -12.66 -10.86
N THR A 173 -6.00 -12.50 -10.72
CA THR A 173 -5.20 -11.58 -11.53
C THR A 173 -5.25 -11.96 -13.00
N PHE A 174 -5.58 -11.01 -13.89
CA PHE A 174 -5.58 -11.19 -15.34
C PHE A 174 -4.66 -10.24 -16.10
N PHE A 175 -4.16 -9.17 -15.43
CA PHE A 175 -3.33 -8.16 -16.05
C PHE A 175 -2.25 -7.67 -15.07
N VAL A 176 -0.99 -7.61 -15.53
CA VAL A 176 0.15 -7.08 -14.77
C VAL A 176 1.09 -6.41 -15.77
N GLU A 177 1.14 -5.08 -15.80
CA GLU A 177 2.02 -4.33 -16.70
C GLU A 177 2.40 -2.96 -16.14
N ALA A 178 3.56 -2.44 -16.58
CA ALA A 178 3.92 -1.05 -16.42
C ALA A 178 3.34 -0.21 -17.56
N VAL A 179 2.55 0.82 -17.24
CA VAL A 179 1.84 1.65 -18.19
C VAL A 179 2.25 3.13 -18.06
N ASN A 180 2.01 3.93 -19.09
CA ASN A 180 2.25 5.37 -18.99
C ASN A 180 1.21 6.06 -18.09
N PRO A 181 1.57 7.12 -17.38
CA PRO A 181 0.68 7.81 -16.43
C PRO A 181 -0.60 8.40 -17.06
N ASP A 182 -0.60 8.63 -18.36
CA ASP A 182 -1.75 9.15 -19.12
C ASP A 182 -2.77 8.08 -19.53
N GLN A 183 -2.46 6.81 -19.29
CA GLN A 183 -3.33 5.67 -19.61
C GLN A 183 -4.40 5.43 -18.51
N VAL A 184 -5.26 6.43 -18.32
CA VAL A 184 -6.29 6.46 -17.26
C VAL A 184 -7.43 5.44 -17.44
N GLN A 185 -7.50 4.75 -18.57
CA GLN A 185 -8.52 3.72 -18.83
C GLN A 185 -8.45 2.56 -17.82
N TYR A 186 -7.28 2.29 -17.23
CA TYR A 186 -7.12 1.20 -16.25
C TYR A 186 -7.79 1.49 -14.90
N ILE A 187 -7.99 2.76 -14.57
CA ILE A 187 -8.66 3.19 -13.34
C ILE A 187 -10.13 3.61 -13.58
N SER A 188 -10.66 3.45 -14.80
CA SER A 188 -12.06 3.74 -15.08
C SER A 188 -13.00 2.96 -14.17
N GLN A 189 -13.99 3.65 -13.60
CA GLN A 189 -15.03 3.04 -12.78
C GLN A 189 -16.06 2.28 -13.64
N GLU A 190 -16.12 2.56 -14.94
CA GLU A 190 -17.00 1.87 -15.88
C GLU A 190 -16.36 0.55 -16.30
N VAL A 191 -16.90 -0.54 -15.80
CA VAL A 191 -16.52 -1.90 -16.21
C VAL A 191 -17.71 -2.61 -16.85
N THR A 192 -17.43 -3.40 -17.89
CA THR A 192 -18.40 -4.29 -18.51
C THR A 192 -18.09 -5.73 -18.10
N GLY A 193 -19.04 -6.40 -17.45
CA GLY A 193 -18.85 -7.76 -16.98
C GLY A 193 -18.68 -7.87 -15.46
N ASN A 194 -17.79 -8.75 -15.01
CA ASN A 194 -17.54 -8.95 -13.59
C ASN A 194 -16.86 -7.73 -12.97
N PRO A 195 -17.12 -7.45 -11.69
CA PRO A 195 -16.35 -6.47 -10.95
C PRO A 195 -14.85 -6.81 -10.99
N ILE A 196 -14.02 -5.78 -10.98
CA ILE A 196 -12.56 -5.91 -10.95
C ILE A 196 -11.95 -5.13 -9.79
N ILE A 197 -10.73 -5.50 -9.43
CA ILE A 197 -9.85 -4.70 -8.58
C ILE A 197 -8.69 -4.19 -9.43
N THR A 198 -8.26 -2.95 -9.19
CA THR A 198 -7.03 -2.38 -9.77
C THR A 198 -6.10 -1.91 -8.66
N LEU A 199 -4.90 -2.44 -8.63
CA LEU A 199 -3.82 -1.99 -7.74
C LEU A 199 -2.81 -1.20 -8.54
N MET A 200 -2.39 -0.05 -8.04
CA MET A 200 -1.48 0.86 -8.72
C MET A 200 -0.38 1.37 -7.79
N THR A 201 0.85 1.38 -8.30
CA THR A 201 1.98 2.10 -7.69
C THR A 201 2.90 2.65 -8.78
N CYS A 202 3.82 3.56 -8.43
CA CYS A 202 4.82 4.06 -9.37
C CYS A 202 5.88 2.99 -9.66
N THR A 203 6.49 3.04 -10.84
CA THR A 203 7.76 2.36 -11.09
C THR A 203 8.87 3.00 -10.24
N ALA A 204 9.94 2.26 -10.00
CA ALA A 204 11.05 2.73 -9.18
C ALA A 204 11.73 4.01 -9.68
N ASP A 205 11.70 4.25 -10.99
CA ASP A 205 12.19 5.48 -11.64
C ASP A 205 11.10 6.58 -11.75
N LEU A 206 9.89 6.31 -11.23
CA LEU A 206 8.73 7.20 -11.21
C LEU A 206 8.18 7.59 -12.60
N THR A 207 8.66 6.98 -13.67
CA THR A 207 8.26 7.34 -15.06
C THR A 207 6.96 6.69 -15.49
N GLN A 208 6.64 5.51 -14.94
CA GLN A 208 5.45 4.72 -15.28
C GLN A 208 4.66 4.35 -14.02
N ARG A 209 3.56 3.62 -14.23
CA ARG A 209 2.71 3.07 -13.19
C ARG A 209 2.60 1.56 -13.37
N TRP A 210 2.93 0.80 -12.35
CA TRP A 210 2.57 -0.61 -12.29
C TRP A 210 1.07 -0.73 -12.04
N ILE A 211 0.41 -1.51 -12.88
CA ILE A 211 -1.01 -1.85 -12.79
C ILE A 211 -1.13 -3.35 -12.67
N VAL A 212 -1.86 -3.77 -11.64
CA VAL A 212 -2.34 -5.14 -11.48
C VAL A 212 -3.86 -5.10 -11.47
N GLN A 213 -4.51 -5.92 -12.32
CA GLN A 213 -5.96 -6.06 -12.31
C GLN A 213 -6.38 -7.51 -12.11
N GLY A 214 -7.41 -7.72 -11.27
CA GLY A 214 -8.03 -9.01 -11.01
C GLY A 214 -9.54 -8.99 -11.24
N ASN A 215 -10.10 -10.06 -11.79
CA ASN A 215 -11.55 -10.27 -11.89
C ASN A 215 -12.10 -10.85 -10.59
N LEU A 216 -13.21 -10.33 -10.07
CA LEU A 216 -13.93 -10.93 -8.94
C LEU A 216 -14.40 -12.34 -9.32
N THR A 217 -13.98 -13.33 -8.55
CA THR A 217 -14.34 -14.73 -8.74
C THR A 217 -15.27 -15.25 -7.65
N GLU A 218 -15.17 -14.70 -6.44
CA GLU A 218 -15.94 -15.17 -5.29
C GLU A 218 -16.11 -14.04 -4.25
N THR A 219 -17.23 -14.09 -3.51
CA THR A 219 -17.44 -13.30 -2.30
C THR A 219 -17.98 -14.23 -1.22
N VAL A 220 -17.31 -14.31 -0.08
CA VAL A 220 -17.69 -15.15 1.06
C VAL A 220 -17.74 -14.32 2.33
N ALA A 221 -18.58 -14.70 3.29
CA ALA A 221 -18.54 -14.08 4.61
C ALA A 221 -17.18 -14.33 5.27
N PHE A 222 -16.60 -13.35 5.96
CA PHE A 222 -15.26 -13.44 6.54
C PHE A 222 -15.11 -14.69 7.42
N GLY A 223 -16.10 -14.99 8.27
CA GLY A 223 -16.09 -16.16 9.15
C GLY A 223 -16.23 -17.51 8.44
N GLU A 224 -16.62 -17.51 7.15
CA GLU A 224 -16.78 -18.72 6.30
C GLU A 224 -15.59 -18.90 5.33
N ALA A 225 -14.71 -17.89 5.24
CA ALA A 225 -13.51 -17.96 4.41
C ALA A 225 -12.54 -19.04 4.93
N PRO A 226 -11.71 -19.64 4.07
CA PRO A 226 -10.65 -20.57 4.50
C PRO A 226 -9.78 -19.99 5.61
N ALA A 227 -9.35 -20.83 6.58
CA ALA A 227 -8.64 -20.38 7.75
C ALA A 227 -7.29 -19.69 7.43
N ASP A 228 -6.62 -20.14 6.37
CA ASP A 228 -5.39 -19.50 5.87
C ASP A 228 -5.67 -18.09 5.33
N VAL A 229 -6.81 -17.87 4.70
CA VAL A 229 -7.23 -16.53 4.24
C VAL A 229 -7.61 -15.64 5.43
N GLN A 230 -8.36 -16.16 6.42
CA GLN A 230 -8.67 -15.38 7.63
C GLN A 230 -7.41 -14.94 8.36
N THR A 231 -6.40 -15.81 8.45
CA THR A 231 -5.13 -15.52 9.13
C THR A 231 -4.33 -14.40 8.45
N LEU A 232 -4.55 -14.10 7.17
CA LEU A 232 -3.92 -12.96 6.50
C LEU A 232 -4.30 -11.62 7.16
N PHE A 233 -5.47 -11.55 7.80
CA PHE A 233 -6.08 -10.32 8.29
C PHE A 233 -6.23 -10.28 9.82
N GLN A 234 -5.53 -11.15 10.53
CA GLN A 234 -5.57 -11.28 12.00
C GLN A 234 -4.25 -10.89 12.67
#